data_1319d902c16af90fac1bf1a2e08f9023
#
_entry.id   1319d902c16af90fac1bf1a2e08f9023
#
_cell.length_a   1.000
_cell.length_b   1.000
_cell.length_c   1.000
_cell.angle_alpha   90.00
_cell.angle_beta   90.00
_cell.angle_gamma   90.00
#
_symmetry.space_group_name_H-M   'P 1'
#
loop_
_entity.id
_entity.type
_entity.pdbx_description
1 polymer ?
#
loop_
_entity_poly.entity_id
_entity_poly.type
_entity_poly.pdbx_seq_one_letter_code
_entity_poly.pdbx_strand_id
1 'polypeptide(L)'
;MSAQVAQSSQVMGLLHRYAERMGVPPEQLYSTLLKVIFKRSEGVREEELLAFLLVCEKYGLDPFLKEIYPTLTQKQGLLPVVSVDGWLRLLHRQDDFDGLSIEFSDEKTTVELVDRMAGKYAVTAPTKCRVAIHLKNKSYPVTIEEYFAEVVRSTDPWRTHPCRMLRHKAVIQCIRVAYSFGGIYDADEAGAIAESVEREAQAAGFATQETNAIPHAGRRVLPVPDKVRTFDSEAQRDQYINEIIERCSQRGVLDQAVDFFESRLVGDDLTLAVAKVEEKRHQAVVTEEVGSEVP
;
A
#
# COMPACT_ATOMS: atom_id res chain seq x y z
N MET A 1 -22.26 12.47 -5.02
CA MET A 1 -21.22 13.53 -4.99
C MET A 1 -20.56 13.76 -3.62
N SER A 2 -21.19 13.52 -2.47
CA SER A 2 -20.60 13.85 -1.15
C SER A 2 -19.59 12.84 -0.58
N ALA A 3 -19.61 11.58 -0.92
CA ALA A 3 -18.70 10.57 -0.35
C ALA A 3 -17.28 10.59 -0.98
N GLN A 4 -17.17 10.81 -2.26
CA GLN A 4 -15.89 10.85 -2.98
C GLN A 4 -15.05 12.09 -2.66
N VAL A 5 -15.68 13.26 -2.56
CA VAL A 5 -15.00 14.50 -2.13
C VAL A 5 -14.52 14.40 -0.68
N ALA A 6 -15.25 13.69 0.18
CA ALA A 6 -14.85 13.46 1.57
C ALA A 6 -13.63 12.51 1.67
N GLN A 7 -13.52 11.51 0.80
CA GLN A 7 -12.39 10.58 0.80
C GLN A 7 -11.08 11.23 0.32
N SER A 8 -11.11 11.97 -0.78
CA SER A 8 -9.94 12.74 -1.25
C SER A 8 -9.44 13.72 -0.19
N SER A 9 -10.37 14.37 0.53
CA SER A 9 -10.05 15.26 1.65
C SER A 9 -9.37 14.52 2.81
N GLN A 10 -9.76 13.28 3.12
CA GLN A 10 -9.16 12.49 4.20
C GLN A 10 -7.74 12.02 3.86
N VAL A 11 -7.50 11.54 2.64
CA VAL A 11 -6.17 11.13 2.19
C VAL A 11 -5.22 12.32 2.21
N MET A 12 -5.65 13.45 1.67
CA MET A 12 -4.85 14.67 1.68
C MET A 12 -4.58 15.17 3.10
N GLY A 13 -5.57 15.11 3.99
CA GLY A 13 -5.39 15.46 5.41
C GLY A 13 -4.36 14.56 6.12
N LEU A 14 -4.39 13.24 5.88
CA LEU A 14 -3.39 12.30 6.40
C LEU A 14 -2.01 12.60 5.82
N LEU A 15 -1.92 12.78 4.52
CA LEU A 15 -0.67 13.06 3.82
C LEU A 15 -0.03 14.36 4.32
N HIS A 16 -0.83 15.42 4.55
CA HIS A 16 -0.34 16.68 5.14
C HIS A 16 0.24 16.47 6.55
N ARG A 17 -0.47 15.77 7.43
CA ARG A 17 0.05 15.48 8.78
C ARG A 17 1.37 14.69 8.75
N TYR A 18 1.50 13.72 7.83
CA TYR A 18 2.74 12.99 7.63
C TYR A 18 3.85 13.90 7.09
N ALA A 19 3.53 14.76 6.13
CA ALA A 19 4.47 15.70 5.53
C ALA A 19 4.96 16.72 6.54
N GLU A 20 4.08 17.30 7.34
CA GLU A 20 4.43 18.21 8.46
C GLU A 20 5.37 17.53 9.47
N ARG A 21 5.05 16.31 9.86
CA ARG A 21 5.89 15.55 10.81
C ARG A 21 7.29 15.26 10.25
N MET A 22 7.42 15.08 8.95
CA MET A 22 8.69 14.81 8.27
C MET A 22 9.39 16.07 7.78
N GLY A 23 8.75 17.25 7.85
CA GLY A 23 9.33 18.49 7.38
C GLY A 23 9.52 18.56 5.86
N VAL A 24 8.65 17.90 5.09
CA VAL A 24 8.71 17.84 3.62
C VAL A 24 7.39 18.31 3.01
N PRO A 25 7.38 18.85 1.79
CA PRO A 25 6.15 19.19 1.08
C PRO A 25 5.27 17.94 0.82
N PRO A 26 3.93 18.04 0.94
CA PRO A 26 3.02 16.91 0.74
C PRO A 26 3.16 16.23 -0.63
N GLU A 27 3.39 16.98 -1.69
CA GLU A 27 3.58 16.48 -3.05
C GLU A 27 4.87 15.64 -3.16
N GLN A 28 5.94 16.11 -2.51
CA GLN A 28 7.20 15.38 -2.48
C GLN A 28 7.04 14.08 -1.69
N LEU A 29 6.35 14.12 -0.54
CA LEU A 29 6.06 12.93 0.24
C LEU A 29 5.25 11.92 -0.57
N TYR A 30 4.17 12.37 -1.23
CA TYR A 30 3.34 11.53 -2.09
C TYR A 30 4.15 10.84 -3.20
N SER A 31 4.92 11.60 -3.95
CA SER A 31 5.76 11.06 -5.02
C SER A 31 6.81 10.07 -4.51
N THR A 32 7.35 10.31 -3.31
CA THR A 32 8.32 9.41 -2.67
C THR A 32 7.65 8.13 -2.19
N LEU A 33 6.46 8.19 -1.59
CA LEU A 33 5.69 7.02 -1.20
C LEU A 33 5.43 6.12 -2.41
N LEU A 34 4.96 6.66 -3.52
CA LEU A 34 4.67 5.88 -4.73
C LEU A 34 5.93 5.22 -5.29
N LYS A 35 7.01 5.98 -5.48
CA LYS A 35 8.23 5.51 -6.15
C LYS A 35 9.07 4.59 -5.27
N VAL A 36 9.19 4.90 -3.98
CA VAL A 36 10.11 4.21 -3.07
C VAL A 36 9.42 3.09 -2.28
N ILE A 37 8.22 3.36 -1.77
CA ILE A 37 7.52 2.43 -0.88
C ILE A 37 6.65 1.47 -1.68
N PHE A 38 5.78 1.99 -2.55
CA PHE A 38 4.92 1.16 -3.39
C PHE A 38 5.64 0.53 -4.58
N LYS A 39 6.76 1.11 -5.02
CA LYS A 39 7.58 0.63 -6.16
C LYS A 39 6.76 0.39 -7.43
N ARG A 40 5.79 1.25 -7.71
CA ARG A 40 4.93 1.16 -8.87
C ARG A 40 5.23 2.31 -9.84
N SER A 41 5.23 1.99 -11.14
CA SER A 41 5.26 2.97 -12.23
C SER A 41 3.88 3.58 -12.49
N GLU A 42 2.81 2.84 -12.19
CA GLU A 42 1.42 3.28 -12.29
C GLU A 42 0.91 3.74 -10.91
N GLY A 43 -0.05 4.67 -10.90
CA GLY A 43 -0.63 5.21 -9.68
C GLY A 43 -1.22 4.13 -8.78
N VAL A 44 -1.09 4.32 -7.49
CA VAL A 44 -1.73 3.52 -6.45
C VAL A 44 -3.16 4.03 -6.30
N ARG A 45 -4.14 3.13 -6.10
CA ARG A 45 -5.51 3.57 -5.82
C ARG A 45 -5.56 4.38 -4.52
N GLU A 46 -6.39 5.40 -4.51
CA GLU A 46 -6.53 6.31 -3.36
C GLU A 46 -6.89 5.54 -2.09
N GLU A 47 -7.78 4.57 -2.20
CA GLU A 47 -8.20 3.72 -1.08
C GLU A 47 -7.06 2.85 -0.54
N GLU A 48 -6.18 2.36 -1.40
CA GLU A 48 -5.00 1.58 -0.99
C GLU A 48 -3.99 2.46 -0.26
N LEU A 49 -3.74 3.66 -0.75
CA LEU A 49 -2.86 4.61 -0.08
C LEU A 49 -3.44 5.02 1.28
N LEU A 50 -4.73 5.35 1.32
CA LEU A 50 -5.43 5.70 2.56
C LEU A 50 -5.34 4.56 3.57
N ALA A 51 -5.69 3.34 3.17
CA ALA A 51 -5.64 2.17 4.04
C ALA A 51 -4.24 1.93 4.59
N PHE A 52 -3.21 2.07 3.76
CA PHE A 52 -1.82 1.94 4.17
C PHE A 52 -1.41 3.01 5.19
N LEU A 53 -1.69 4.28 4.91
CA LEU A 53 -1.35 5.38 5.81
C LEU A 53 -2.11 5.30 7.14
N LEU A 54 -3.38 4.86 7.14
CA LEU A 54 -4.14 4.64 8.36
C LEU A 54 -3.53 3.54 9.23
N VAL A 55 -3.03 2.45 8.63
CA VAL A 55 -2.34 1.39 9.37
C VAL A 55 -1.01 1.90 9.91
N CYS A 56 -0.23 2.64 9.11
CA CYS A 56 1.01 3.28 9.58
C CYS A 56 0.76 4.19 10.77
N GLU A 57 -0.28 5.02 10.72
CA GLU A 57 -0.64 5.94 11.81
C GLU A 57 -1.14 5.19 13.05
N LYS A 58 -2.04 4.22 12.87
CA LYS A 58 -2.59 3.40 13.96
C LYS A 58 -1.48 2.72 14.79
N TYR A 59 -0.50 2.15 14.11
CA TYR A 59 0.58 1.42 14.74
C TYR A 59 1.83 2.26 14.99
N GLY A 60 1.87 3.49 14.49
CA GLY A 60 3.02 4.39 14.58
C GLY A 60 4.26 3.82 13.89
N LEU A 61 4.07 3.04 12.82
CA LEU A 61 5.15 2.44 12.04
C LEU A 61 5.55 3.36 10.88
N ASP A 62 6.85 3.41 10.61
CA ASP A 62 7.43 4.28 9.58
C ASP A 62 7.81 3.47 8.33
N PRO A 63 7.16 3.73 7.18
CA PRO A 63 7.48 3.03 5.95
C PRO A 63 8.86 3.39 5.39
N PHE A 64 9.41 4.59 5.70
CA PHE A 64 10.73 5.00 5.23
C PHE A 64 11.86 4.34 6.00
N LEU A 65 11.60 3.97 7.27
CA LEU A 65 12.50 3.13 8.07
C LEU A 65 12.34 1.64 7.75
N LYS A 66 11.47 1.30 6.78
CA LYS A 66 11.15 -0.09 6.39
C LYS A 66 10.54 -0.92 7.53
N GLU A 67 9.91 -0.28 8.49
CA GLU A 67 9.18 -0.97 9.56
C GLU A 67 7.91 -1.62 9.04
N ILE A 68 7.28 -0.99 8.05
CA ILE A 68 6.08 -1.47 7.35
C ILE A 68 6.19 -1.15 5.85
N TYR A 69 5.65 -2.02 5.00
CA TYR A 69 5.60 -1.82 3.56
C TYR A 69 4.32 -2.43 2.96
N PRO A 70 3.81 -1.87 1.85
CA PRO A 70 2.62 -2.38 1.19
C PRO A 70 2.97 -3.59 0.33
N THR A 71 2.19 -4.66 0.43
CA THR A 71 2.17 -5.75 -0.54
C THR A 71 0.83 -5.71 -1.25
N LEU A 72 0.87 -5.58 -2.57
CA LEU A 72 -0.33 -5.47 -3.38
C LEU A 72 -0.61 -6.80 -4.05
N THR A 73 -1.80 -7.34 -3.82
CA THR A 73 -2.29 -8.57 -4.44
C THR A 73 -3.43 -8.23 -5.39
N GLN A 74 -3.53 -8.95 -6.51
CA GLN A 74 -4.55 -8.66 -7.52
C GLN A 74 -6.00 -8.81 -7.02
N LYS A 75 -6.24 -9.71 -6.06
CA LYS A 75 -7.60 -10.02 -5.57
C LYS A 75 -7.94 -9.42 -4.22
N GLN A 76 -6.98 -9.34 -3.30
CA GLN A 76 -7.23 -8.83 -1.94
C GLN A 76 -6.83 -7.36 -1.78
N GLY A 77 -6.23 -6.76 -2.81
CA GLY A 77 -5.73 -5.40 -2.73
C GLY A 77 -4.48 -5.28 -1.85
N LEU A 78 -4.47 -4.28 -1.00
CA LEU A 78 -3.35 -3.95 -0.12
C LEU A 78 -3.27 -4.88 1.09
N LEU A 79 -2.09 -5.48 1.30
CA LEU A 79 -1.70 -6.16 2.54
C LEU A 79 -0.57 -5.36 3.20
N PRO A 80 -0.77 -4.78 4.39
CA PRO A 80 0.30 -4.11 5.13
C PRO A 80 1.21 -5.15 5.78
N VAL A 81 2.47 -5.20 5.34
CA VAL A 81 3.46 -6.14 5.83
C VAL A 81 4.42 -5.43 6.77
N VAL A 82 4.57 -5.96 7.97
CA VAL A 82 5.46 -5.42 9.01
C VAL A 82 6.74 -6.24 9.05
N SER A 83 7.89 -5.57 8.99
CA SER A 83 9.20 -6.20 9.13
C SER A 83 9.44 -6.65 10.58
N VAL A 84 10.45 -7.50 10.80
CA VAL A 84 10.83 -7.88 12.16
C VAL A 84 11.19 -6.65 13.03
N ASP A 85 11.81 -5.65 12.44
CA ASP A 85 12.17 -4.41 13.15
C ASP A 85 10.92 -3.62 13.53
N GLY A 86 9.91 -3.59 12.66
CA GLY A 86 8.59 -3.02 12.96
C GLY A 86 7.89 -3.76 14.10
N TRP A 87 7.88 -5.09 14.09
CA TRP A 87 7.31 -5.89 15.18
C TRP A 87 8.04 -5.67 16.50
N LEU A 88 9.36 -5.62 16.51
CA LEU A 88 10.14 -5.31 17.71
C LEU A 88 9.88 -3.88 18.20
N ARG A 89 9.71 -2.92 17.31
CA ARG A 89 9.32 -1.56 17.68
C ARG A 89 7.95 -1.52 18.35
N LEU A 90 6.96 -2.27 17.82
CA LEU A 90 5.65 -2.41 18.47
C LEU A 90 5.78 -2.98 19.87
N LEU A 91 6.60 -4.03 20.06
CA LEU A 91 6.85 -4.64 21.35
C LEU A 91 7.47 -3.66 22.36
N HIS A 92 8.56 -3.01 21.96
CA HIS A 92 9.31 -2.11 22.85
C HIS A 92 8.57 -0.82 23.23
N ARG A 93 7.48 -0.50 22.57
CA ARG A 93 6.59 0.62 22.90
C ARG A 93 5.54 0.29 23.95
N GLN A 94 5.40 -0.97 24.33
CA GLN A 94 4.42 -1.36 25.34
C GLN A 94 4.96 -1.09 26.73
N ASP A 95 4.24 -0.32 27.52
CA ASP A 95 4.65 0.11 28.86
C ASP A 95 4.82 -1.04 29.83
N ASP A 96 4.08 -2.13 29.61
CA ASP A 96 4.12 -3.34 30.44
C ASP A 96 5.13 -4.38 29.97
N PHE A 97 5.86 -4.16 28.86
CA PHE A 97 6.91 -5.05 28.40
C PHE A 97 8.06 -5.11 29.43
N ASP A 98 8.44 -6.33 29.84
CA ASP A 98 9.47 -6.57 30.87
C ASP A 98 10.63 -7.44 30.38
N GLY A 99 10.52 -8.02 29.19
CA GLY A 99 11.60 -8.79 28.60
C GLY A 99 11.17 -9.87 27.63
N LEU A 100 12.15 -10.35 26.89
CA LEU A 100 11.98 -11.38 25.86
C LEU A 100 13.04 -12.45 26.06
N SER A 101 12.65 -13.72 26.16
CA SER A 101 13.54 -14.86 26.10
C SER A 101 13.30 -15.69 24.84
N ILE A 102 14.39 -16.23 24.28
CA ILE A 102 14.38 -17.01 23.04
C ILE A 102 15.24 -18.24 23.24
N GLU A 103 14.65 -19.42 23.00
CA GLU A 103 15.30 -20.70 23.15
C GLU A 103 15.09 -21.55 21.90
N PHE A 104 16.13 -22.23 21.43
CA PHE A 104 16.04 -23.24 20.38
C PHE A 104 16.10 -24.63 20.98
N SER A 105 15.42 -25.59 20.36
CA SER A 105 15.61 -27.00 20.69
C SER A 105 17.02 -27.48 20.30
N ASP A 106 17.58 -28.40 21.08
CA ASP A 106 18.84 -29.06 20.73
C ASP A 106 18.69 -30.00 19.52
N GLU A 107 17.49 -30.57 19.39
CA GLU A 107 17.13 -31.42 18.27
C GLU A 107 17.02 -30.61 16.97
N LYS A 108 17.46 -31.21 15.87
CA LYS A 108 17.37 -30.63 14.53
C LYS A 108 16.47 -31.48 13.65
N THR A 109 15.76 -30.81 12.75
CA THR A 109 14.99 -31.45 11.69
C THR A 109 15.44 -30.96 10.33
N THR A 110 15.29 -31.81 9.32
CA THR A 110 15.61 -31.52 7.93
C THR A 110 14.32 -31.56 7.12
N VAL A 111 14.06 -30.51 6.35
CA VAL A 111 12.89 -30.42 5.46
C VAL A 111 13.37 -30.31 4.02
N GLU A 112 12.81 -31.13 3.15
CA GLU A 112 13.02 -31.03 1.70
C GLU A 112 12.06 -29.99 1.12
N LEU A 113 12.61 -29.05 0.36
CA LEU A 113 11.87 -27.99 -0.30
C LEU A 113 12.10 -28.07 -1.81
N VAL A 114 11.13 -27.54 -2.55
CA VAL A 114 11.22 -27.45 -4.01
C VAL A 114 11.15 -25.97 -4.38
N ASP A 115 12.18 -25.50 -5.04
CA ASP A 115 12.23 -24.18 -5.65
C ASP A 115 12.10 -24.29 -7.17
N ARG A 116 11.42 -23.37 -7.80
CA ARG A 116 11.19 -23.38 -9.25
C ARG A 116 12.49 -23.26 -10.05
N MET A 117 13.49 -22.57 -9.51
CA MET A 117 14.76 -22.31 -10.19
C MET A 117 15.90 -23.21 -9.65
N ALA A 118 15.95 -23.41 -8.33
CA ALA A 118 17.01 -24.19 -7.68
C ALA A 118 16.73 -25.70 -7.60
N GLY A 119 15.53 -26.16 -7.96
CA GLY A 119 15.13 -27.55 -7.87
C GLY A 119 14.87 -28.01 -6.43
N LYS A 120 15.11 -29.29 -6.14
CA LYS A 120 14.99 -29.88 -4.79
C LYS A 120 16.22 -29.59 -3.96
N TYR A 121 16.03 -29.15 -2.73
CA TYR A 121 17.10 -28.94 -1.76
C TYR A 121 16.59 -29.20 -0.34
N ALA A 122 17.52 -29.51 0.57
CA ALA A 122 17.20 -29.77 1.97
C ALA A 122 17.70 -28.62 2.86
N VAL A 123 16.90 -28.25 3.85
CA VAL A 123 17.26 -27.24 4.86
C VAL A 123 17.17 -27.87 6.23
N THR A 124 18.23 -27.71 7.04
CA THR A 124 18.30 -28.24 8.41
C THR A 124 18.33 -27.09 9.41
N ALA A 125 17.48 -27.16 10.43
CA ALA A 125 17.41 -26.19 11.52
C ALA A 125 16.99 -26.86 12.85
N PRO A 126 17.06 -26.16 14.00
CA PRO A 126 16.40 -26.63 15.22
C PRO A 126 14.95 -26.98 14.96
N THR A 127 14.46 -28.05 15.60
CA THR A 127 13.08 -28.53 15.41
C THR A 127 12.06 -27.46 15.77
N LYS A 128 12.34 -26.66 16.80
CA LYS A 128 11.49 -25.58 17.22
C LYS A 128 12.26 -24.41 17.82
N CYS A 129 11.62 -23.26 17.84
CA CYS A 129 12.04 -22.07 18.58
C CYS A 129 10.93 -21.69 19.56
N ARG A 130 11.28 -21.56 20.83
CA ARG A 130 10.41 -21.09 21.90
C ARG A 130 10.71 -19.64 22.20
N VAL A 131 9.68 -18.82 22.30
CA VAL A 131 9.77 -17.41 22.67
C VAL A 131 8.82 -17.15 23.84
N ALA A 132 9.30 -16.43 24.84
CA ALA A 132 8.48 -15.99 25.96
C ALA A 132 8.63 -14.48 26.15
N ILE A 133 7.49 -13.78 26.18
CA ILE A 133 7.39 -12.34 26.47
C ILE A 133 6.92 -12.19 27.91
N HIS A 134 7.76 -11.52 28.71
CA HIS A 134 7.46 -11.18 30.09
C HIS A 134 6.76 -9.83 30.16
N LEU A 135 5.71 -9.74 30.98
CA LEU A 135 4.89 -8.55 31.16
C LEU A 135 4.82 -8.20 32.63
N LYS A 136 5.07 -6.92 32.98
CA LYS A 136 5.15 -6.43 34.36
C LYS A 136 3.95 -6.78 35.22
N ASN A 137 2.76 -6.85 34.62
CA ASN A 137 1.51 -7.05 35.33
C ASN A 137 0.98 -8.49 35.25
N LYS A 138 1.77 -9.46 34.77
CA LYS A 138 1.38 -10.86 34.65
C LYS A 138 2.38 -11.79 35.33
N SER A 139 1.88 -12.73 36.09
CA SER A 139 2.73 -13.72 36.78
C SER A 139 3.37 -14.74 35.83
N TYR A 140 2.78 -14.94 34.65
CA TYR A 140 3.25 -15.91 33.69
C TYR A 140 3.55 -15.19 32.36
N PRO A 141 4.68 -15.52 31.69
CA PRO A 141 4.98 -14.99 30.37
C PRO A 141 3.99 -15.53 29.32
N VAL A 142 3.78 -14.75 28.30
CA VAL A 142 3.14 -15.25 27.08
C VAL A 142 4.18 -16.02 26.29
N THR A 143 3.93 -17.32 26.06
CA THR A 143 4.90 -18.23 25.43
C THR A 143 4.32 -18.81 24.15
N ILE A 144 5.14 -18.83 23.09
CA ILE A 144 4.84 -19.46 21.81
C ILE A 144 5.99 -20.39 21.42
N GLU A 145 5.67 -21.51 20.83
CA GLU A 145 6.62 -22.39 20.14
C GLU A 145 6.27 -22.44 18.66
N GLU A 146 7.25 -22.19 17.81
CA GLU A 146 7.13 -22.35 16.35
C GLU A 146 7.97 -23.52 15.89
N TYR A 147 7.37 -24.39 15.10
CA TYR A 147 8.00 -25.60 14.59
C TYR A 147 8.56 -25.36 13.18
N PHE A 148 9.86 -25.67 12.99
CA PHE A 148 10.54 -25.42 11.74
C PHE A 148 9.84 -26.04 10.52
N ALA A 149 9.39 -27.30 10.66
CA ALA A 149 8.74 -28.01 9.55
C ALA A 149 7.40 -27.36 9.10
N GLU A 150 6.74 -26.61 9.97
CA GLU A 150 5.47 -25.94 9.65
C GLU A 150 5.67 -24.57 9.00
N VAL A 151 6.72 -23.86 9.43
CA VAL A 151 6.89 -22.44 9.05
C VAL A 151 7.88 -22.22 7.92
N VAL A 152 8.77 -23.20 7.62
CA VAL A 152 9.79 -23.04 6.58
C VAL A 152 9.18 -22.81 5.20
N ARG A 153 9.80 -21.91 4.41
CA ARG A 153 9.39 -21.56 3.06
C ARG A 153 10.52 -21.74 2.06
N SER A 154 10.15 -21.95 0.79
CA SER A 154 11.09 -22.07 -0.32
C SER A 154 11.57 -20.68 -0.78
N THR A 155 12.21 -19.93 0.12
CA THR A 155 12.77 -18.60 -0.17
C THR A 155 14.24 -18.54 0.24
N ASP A 156 14.98 -17.63 -0.37
CA ASP A 156 16.43 -17.50 -0.14
C ASP A 156 16.81 -17.23 1.34
N PRO A 157 16.10 -16.38 2.11
CA PRO A 157 16.36 -16.21 3.54
C PRO A 157 16.20 -17.50 4.35
N TRP A 158 15.19 -18.32 4.06
CA TRP A 158 15.00 -19.62 4.72
C TRP A 158 16.07 -20.63 4.34
N ARG A 159 16.55 -20.58 3.11
CA ARG A 159 17.64 -21.44 2.65
C ARG A 159 18.97 -21.11 3.31
N THR A 160 19.30 -19.82 3.40
CA THR A 160 20.61 -19.34 3.85
C THR A 160 20.70 -19.11 5.36
N HIS A 161 19.60 -18.74 6.01
CA HIS A 161 19.56 -18.38 7.44
C HIS A 161 18.33 -18.96 8.15
N PRO A 162 18.10 -20.28 8.12
CA PRO A 162 16.88 -20.90 8.63
C PRO A 162 16.65 -20.66 10.14
N CYS A 163 17.68 -20.68 10.96
CA CYS A 163 17.56 -20.41 12.39
C CYS A 163 17.11 -18.97 12.68
N ARG A 164 17.61 -17.99 11.89
CA ARG A 164 17.18 -16.59 11.99
C ARG A 164 15.70 -16.46 11.62
N MET A 165 15.29 -17.09 10.54
CA MET A 165 13.89 -17.03 10.07
C MET A 165 12.94 -17.69 11.06
N LEU A 166 13.30 -18.86 11.60
CA LEU A 166 12.50 -19.53 12.64
C LEU A 166 12.34 -18.65 13.88
N ARG A 167 13.42 -18.02 14.33
CA ARG A 167 13.35 -17.05 15.44
C ARG A 167 12.45 -15.86 15.13
N HIS A 168 12.56 -15.28 13.92
CA HIS A 168 11.70 -14.16 13.53
C HIS A 168 10.23 -14.54 13.57
N LYS A 169 9.89 -15.74 13.05
CA LYS A 169 8.51 -16.26 13.12
C LYS A 169 8.02 -16.37 14.56
N ALA A 170 8.76 -17.04 15.42
CA ALA A 170 8.39 -17.26 16.81
C ALA A 170 8.22 -15.92 17.57
N VAL A 171 9.12 -14.96 17.35
CA VAL A 171 9.03 -13.62 17.95
C VAL A 171 7.78 -12.90 17.49
N ILE A 172 7.52 -12.85 16.18
CA ILE A 172 6.35 -12.16 15.61
C ILE A 172 5.06 -12.76 16.16
N GLN A 173 4.93 -14.09 16.17
CA GLN A 173 3.73 -14.75 16.68
C GLN A 173 3.56 -14.52 18.19
N CYS A 174 4.64 -14.53 18.97
CA CYS A 174 4.57 -14.24 20.39
C CYS A 174 4.09 -12.80 20.67
N ILE A 175 4.60 -11.82 19.94
CA ILE A 175 4.17 -10.41 20.03
C ILE A 175 2.69 -10.27 19.68
N ARG A 176 2.24 -10.95 18.62
CA ARG A 176 0.85 -10.93 18.17
C ARG A 176 -0.11 -11.48 19.23
N VAL A 177 0.25 -12.59 19.86
CA VAL A 177 -0.55 -13.19 20.93
C VAL A 177 -0.52 -12.34 22.19
N ALA A 178 0.64 -11.77 22.56
CA ALA A 178 0.79 -10.96 23.75
C ALA A 178 -0.08 -9.70 23.74
N TYR A 179 -0.19 -9.05 22.57
CA TYR A 179 -0.83 -7.74 22.42
C TYR A 179 -2.01 -7.70 21.43
N SER A 180 -2.40 -8.84 20.87
CA SER A 180 -3.55 -8.95 19.97
C SER A 180 -3.49 -8.02 18.77
N PHE A 181 -2.30 -7.81 18.18
CA PHE A 181 -2.16 -7.01 16.97
C PHE A 181 -2.84 -7.70 15.78
N GLY A 182 -3.70 -6.97 15.08
CA GLY A 182 -4.47 -7.48 13.95
C GLY A 182 -4.42 -6.57 12.74
N GLY A 183 -4.68 -7.13 11.53
CA GLY A 183 -4.69 -6.36 10.28
C GLY A 183 -3.31 -5.98 9.75
N ILE A 184 -2.25 -6.53 10.33
CA ILE A 184 -0.86 -6.45 9.86
C ILE A 184 -0.27 -7.85 9.77
N TYR A 185 0.60 -8.08 8.80
CA TYR A 185 1.11 -9.40 8.43
C TYR A 185 2.65 -9.41 8.45
N ASP A 186 3.24 -10.57 8.59
CA ASP A 186 4.64 -10.77 8.21
C ASP A 186 4.78 -11.12 6.71
N ALA A 187 6.01 -11.11 6.20
CA ALA A 187 6.28 -11.36 4.79
C ALA A 187 5.84 -12.75 4.30
N ASP A 188 6.01 -13.78 5.13
CA ASP A 188 5.65 -15.16 4.77
C ASP A 188 4.13 -15.36 4.78
N GLU A 189 3.41 -14.72 5.71
CA GLU A 189 1.95 -14.73 5.75
C GLU A 189 1.36 -14.03 4.54
N ALA A 190 1.86 -12.84 4.21
CA ALA A 190 1.43 -12.10 3.03
C ALA A 190 1.68 -12.90 1.74
N GLY A 191 2.84 -13.57 1.64
CA GLY A 191 3.16 -14.48 0.55
C GLY A 191 2.19 -15.66 0.46
N ALA A 192 1.91 -16.34 1.58
CA ALA A 192 0.98 -17.45 1.63
C ALA A 192 -0.46 -17.05 1.24
N ILE A 193 -0.90 -15.87 1.69
CA ILE A 193 -2.19 -15.30 1.30
C ILE A 193 -2.23 -15.05 -0.21
N ALA A 194 -1.19 -14.45 -0.79
CA ALA A 194 -1.11 -14.22 -2.23
C ALA A 194 -1.15 -15.54 -3.04
N GLU A 195 -0.38 -16.55 -2.63
CA GLU A 195 -0.34 -17.86 -3.28
C GLU A 195 -1.66 -18.63 -3.16
N SER A 196 -2.37 -18.55 -2.03
CA SER A 196 -3.67 -19.22 -1.86
C SER A 196 -4.71 -18.65 -2.82
N VAL A 197 -4.72 -17.33 -2.98
CA VAL A 197 -5.60 -16.62 -3.89
C VAL A 197 -5.31 -16.98 -5.36
N GLU A 198 -4.04 -17.13 -5.73
CA GLU A 198 -3.66 -17.57 -7.08
C GLU A 198 -4.09 -19.02 -7.35
N ARG A 199 -3.90 -19.93 -6.39
CA ARG A 199 -4.33 -21.33 -6.50
C ARG A 199 -5.85 -21.47 -6.64
N GLU A 200 -6.61 -20.73 -5.86
CA GLU A 200 -8.08 -20.70 -5.96
C GLU A 200 -8.53 -20.16 -7.33
N ALA A 201 -7.82 -19.17 -7.88
CA ALA A 201 -8.09 -18.63 -9.21
C ALA A 201 -7.86 -19.67 -10.31
N GLN A 202 -6.78 -20.44 -10.21
CA GLN A 202 -6.46 -21.50 -11.17
C GLN A 202 -7.44 -22.66 -11.04
N ALA A 203 -7.83 -23.05 -9.83
CA ALA A 203 -8.80 -24.11 -9.57
C ALA A 203 -10.23 -23.75 -10.06
N ALA A 204 -10.59 -22.47 -10.02
CA ALA A 204 -11.88 -21.98 -10.52
C ALA A 204 -11.97 -21.86 -12.05
N GLY A 205 -10.93 -22.31 -12.78
CA GLY A 205 -10.92 -22.29 -14.26
C GLY A 205 -10.84 -20.90 -14.89
N PHE A 206 -10.49 -19.88 -14.10
CA PHE A 206 -10.05 -18.60 -14.61
C PHE A 206 -8.63 -18.76 -15.14
N ALA A 207 -8.52 -19.30 -16.38
CA ALA A 207 -7.32 -19.15 -17.16
C ALA A 207 -6.90 -17.67 -17.04
N THR A 208 -5.66 -17.43 -16.74
CA THR A 208 -5.01 -16.13 -16.92
C THR A 208 -5.05 -15.79 -18.41
N GLN A 209 -6.21 -15.41 -18.92
CA GLN A 209 -6.24 -14.43 -19.96
C GLN A 209 -5.71 -13.17 -19.26
N GLU A 210 -4.69 -12.57 -19.84
CA GLU A 210 -4.43 -11.14 -19.65
C GLU A 210 -5.81 -10.49 -19.75
N THR A 211 -6.45 -10.30 -18.62
CA THR A 211 -7.72 -9.60 -18.57
C THR A 211 -7.35 -8.17 -18.88
N ASN A 212 -7.50 -7.81 -20.15
CA ASN A 212 -7.85 -6.46 -20.50
C ASN A 212 -8.76 -5.99 -19.39
N ALA A 213 -8.27 -5.03 -18.59
CA ALA A 213 -8.95 -4.50 -17.44
C ALA A 213 -10.41 -4.30 -17.80
N ILE A 214 -11.31 -5.03 -17.11
CA ILE A 214 -12.73 -4.71 -17.18
C ILE A 214 -12.80 -3.25 -16.78
N PRO A 215 -13.33 -2.35 -17.60
CA PRO A 215 -13.47 -0.97 -17.23
C PRO A 215 -14.46 -0.94 -16.06
N HIS A 216 -13.93 -0.93 -14.84
CA HIS A 216 -14.72 -0.64 -13.65
C HIS A 216 -15.07 0.84 -13.74
N ALA A 217 -16.24 1.12 -14.31
CA ALA A 217 -16.82 2.44 -14.27
C ALA A 217 -16.84 2.90 -12.80
N GLY A 218 -16.00 3.90 -12.46
CA GLY A 218 -16.00 4.55 -11.16
C GLY A 218 -14.77 4.38 -10.27
N ARG A 219 -13.72 3.63 -10.66
CA ARG A 219 -12.47 3.59 -9.86
C ARG A 219 -11.44 4.59 -10.41
N ARG A 220 -11.22 5.65 -9.66
CA ARG A 220 -10.20 6.66 -9.98
C ARG A 220 -8.85 6.14 -9.53
N VAL A 221 -7.96 5.91 -10.48
CA VAL A 221 -6.53 5.73 -10.23
C VAL A 221 -5.93 7.12 -10.12
N LEU A 222 -5.22 7.43 -9.02
CA LEU A 222 -4.49 8.69 -8.91
C LEU A 222 -3.33 8.65 -9.95
N PRO A 223 -3.35 9.51 -10.97
CA PRO A 223 -2.28 9.55 -11.94
C PRO A 223 -1.00 10.06 -11.26
N VAL A 224 0.10 9.33 -11.42
CA VAL A 224 1.43 9.92 -11.21
C VAL A 224 1.69 10.80 -12.42
N PRO A 225 1.83 12.12 -12.28
CA PRO A 225 2.18 12.94 -13.42
C PRO A 225 3.57 12.53 -13.90
N ASP A 226 3.64 11.90 -15.07
CA ASP A 226 4.90 11.49 -15.72
C ASP A 226 5.82 12.69 -15.98
N LYS A 227 5.23 13.88 -16.09
CA LYS A 227 5.90 15.18 -16.11
C LYS A 227 4.94 16.24 -15.58
N VAL A 228 5.19 16.74 -14.39
CA VAL A 228 4.58 17.99 -13.93
C VAL A 228 4.99 19.09 -14.89
N ARG A 229 4.01 19.72 -15.52
CA ARG A 229 4.28 20.83 -16.41
C ARG A 229 4.44 22.11 -15.60
N THR A 230 5.58 22.74 -15.72
CA THR A 230 5.86 24.06 -15.15
C THR A 230 5.74 25.13 -16.22
N PHE A 231 5.37 26.31 -15.83
CA PHE A 231 5.19 27.45 -16.72
C PHE A 231 6.12 28.60 -16.30
N ASP A 232 6.70 29.27 -17.29
CA ASP A 232 7.60 30.39 -17.05
C ASP A 232 6.83 31.71 -16.73
N SER A 233 5.51 31.72 -17.01
CA SER A 233 4.64 32.85 -16.72
C SER A 233 3.18 32.41 -16.58
N GLU A 234 2.39 33.23 -15.87
CA GLU A 234 0.93 33.05 -15.75
C GLU A 234 0.23 33.07 -17.13
N ALA A 235 0.68 33.91 -18.03
CA ALA A 235 0.12 34.00 -19.37
C ALA A 235 0.31 32.70 -20.16
N GLN A 236 1.48 32.05 -20.05
CA GLN A 236 1.76 30.77 -20.69
C GLN A 236 0.91 29.64 -20.09
N ARG A 237 0.72 29.66 -18.76
CA ARG A 237 -0.15 28.71 -18.07
C ARG A 237 -1.60 28.84 -18.55
N ASP A 238 -2.13 30.05 -18.54
CA ASP A 238 -3.52 30.35 -18.90
C ASP A 238 -3.80 30.01 -20.37
N GLN A 239 -2.87 30.30 -21.26
CA GLN A 239 -2.95 29.92 -22.67
C GLN A 239 -3.05 28.39 -22.82
N TYR A 240 -2.17 27.64 -22.14
CA TYR A 240 -2.18 26.17 -22.19
C TYR A 240 -3.49 25.59 -21.68
N ILE A 241 -3.98 26.06 -20.52
CA ILE A 241 -5.23 25.57 -19.93
C ILE A 241 -6.40 25.83 -20.89
N ASN A 242 -6.53 27.05 -21.39
CA ASN A 242 -7.61 27.45 -22.28
C ASN A 242 -7.58 26.66 -23.62
N GLU A 243 -6.40 26.42 -24.19
CA GLU A 243 -6.26 25.62 -25.43
C GLU A 243 -6.77 24.20 -25.26
N ILE A 244 -6.47 23.55 -24.12
CA ILE A 244 -6.93 22.17 -23.84
C ILE A 244 -8.45 22.14 -23.61
N ILE A 245 -9.00 23.08 -22.85
CA ILE A 245 -10.43 23.20 -22.59
C ILE A 245 -11.20 23.38 -23.92
N GLU A 246 -10.71 24.26 -24.79
CA GLU A 246 -11.35 24.50 -26.07
C GLU A 246 -11.34 23.28 -26.99
N ARG A 247 -10.20 22.56 -27.05
CA ARG A 247 -10.11 21.28 -27.80
C ARG A 247 -11.06 20.22 -27.27
N CYS A 248 -11.19 20.09 -25.95
CA CYS A 248 -12.10 19.14 -25.32
C CYS A 248 -13.56 19.53 -25.56
N SER A 249 -13.88 20.83 -25.51
CA SER A 249 -15.22 21.37 -25.80
C SER A 249 -15.65 21.08 -27.23
N GLN A 250 -14.77 21.35 -28.21
CA GLN A 250 -15.04 21.13 -29.63
C GLN A 250 -15.24 19.64 -29.97
N ARG A 251 -14.70 18.73 -29.17
CA ARG A 251 -14.83 17.28 -29.33
C ARG A 251 -15.97 16.66 -28.52
N GLY A 252 -16.68 17.45 -27.71
CA GLY A 252 -17.73 16.97 -26.82
C GLY A 252 -17.23 16.08 -25.67
N VAL A 253 -15.96 16.20 -25.29
CA VAL A 253 -15.31 15.39 -24.26
C VAL A 253 -14.75 16.25 -23.12
N LEU A 254 -15.48 17.31 -22.76
CA LEU A 254 -15.07 18.26 -21.73
C LEU A 254 -14.87 17.60 -20.37
N ASP A 255 -15.56 16.50 -20.10
CA ASP A 255 -15.41 15.71 -18.86
C ASP A 255 -14.03 15.09 -18.71
N GLN A 256 -13.35 14.79 -19.83
CA GLN A 256 -12.01 14.23 -19.83
C GLN A 256 -10.91 15.29 -19.63
N ALA A 257 -11.24 16.58 -19.70
CA ALA A 257 -10.27 17.66 -19.51
C ALA A 257 -9.75 17.70 -18.07
N VAL A 258 -10.59 17.38 -17.08
CA VAL A 258 -10.18 17.32 -15.67
C VAL A 258 -9.12 16.23 -15.46
N ASP A 259 -9.37 15.01 -15.94
CA ASP A 259 -8.44 13.89 -15.84
C ASP A 259 -7.11 14.18 -16.56
N PHE A 260 -7.18 14.89 -17.70
CA PHE A 260 -6.00 15.33 -18.41
C PHE A 260 -5.16 16.31 -17.59
N PHE A 261 -5.78 17.31 -16.94
CA PHE A 261 -5.06 18.28 -16.12
C PHE A 261 -4.51 17.63 -14.84
N GLU A 262 -5.27 16.76 -14.18
CA GLU A 262 -4.79 15.99 -13.02
C GLU A 262 -3.55 15.16 -13.32
N SER A 263 -3.40 14.69 -14.57
CA SER A 263 -2.22 13.92 -14.99
C SER A 263 -0.97 14.79 -15.28
N ARG A 264 -1.08 16.13 -15.30
CA ARG A 264 -0.01 17.03 -15.77
C ARG A 264 0.22 18.27 -14.93
N LEU A 265 -0.75 18.69 -14.13
CA LEU A 265 -0.68 19.89 -13.32
C LEU A 265 -0.81 19.54 -11.83
N VAL A 266 -0.24 20.36 -10.97
CA VAL A 266 -0.30 20.23 -9.50
C VAL A 266 -0.51 21.59 -8.85
N GLY A 267 -0.97 21.60 -7.58
CA GLY A 267 -1.14 22.81 -6.78
C GLY A 267 -2.11 23.81 -7.40
N ASP A 268 -1.76 25.09 -7.35
CA ASP A 268 -2.61 26.20 -7.80
C ASP A 268 -2.93 26.12 -9.31
N ASP A 269 -2.02 25.60 -10.13
CA ASP A 269 -2.22 25.46 -11.57
C ASP A 269 -3.32 24.42 -11.88
N LEU A 270 -3.36 23.32 -11.14
CA LEU A 270 -4.43 22.33 -11.25
C LEU A 270 -5.77 22.89 -10.77
N THR A 271 -5.76 23.58 -9.64
CA THR A 271 -6.97 24.21 -9.07
C THR A 271 -7.58 25.20 -10.06
N LEU A 272 -6.75 26.01 -10.68
CA LEU A 272 -7.18 26.97 -11.71
C LEU A 272 -7.75 26.27 -12.96
N ALA A 273 -7.08 25.20 -13.43
CA ALA A 273 -7.54 24.46 -14.58
C ALA A 273 -8.90 23.80 -14.35
N VAL A 274 -9.11 23.18 -13.20
CA VAL A 274 -10.39 22.56 -12.83
C VAL A 274 -11.49 23.62 -12.74
N ALA A 275 -11.24 24.78 -12.10
CA ALA A 275 -12.19 25.86 -12.02
C ALA A 275 -12.65 26.36 -13.39
N LYS A 276 -11.71 26.53 -14.34
CA LYS A 276 -12.01 26.93 -15.72
C LYS A 276 -12.80 25.86 -16.50
N VAL A 277 -12.59 24.57 -16.26
CA VAL A 277 -13.40 23.50 -16.86
C VAL A 277 -14.83 23.57 -16.34
N GLU A 278 -15.03 23.75 -15.04
CA GLU A 278 -16.37 23.90 -14.43
C GLU A 278 -17.11 25.12 -14.98
N GLU A 279 -16.43 26.25 -15.11
CA GLU A 279 -16.99 27.45 -15.74
C GLU A 279 -17.45 27.20 -17.19
N LYS A 280 -16.63 26.49 -18.00
CA LYS A 280 -16.98 26.17 -19.37
C LYS A 280 -18.16 25.19 -19.45
N ARG A 281 -18.28 24.24 -18.51
CA ARG A 281 -19.44 23.34 -18.38
C ARG A 281 -20.72 24.12 -18.12
N HIS A 282 -20.70 25.07 -17.18
CA HIS A 282 -21.84 25.92 -16.89
C HIS A 282 -22.28 26.76 -18.10
N GLN A 283 -21.33 27.31 -18.84
CA GLN A 283 -21.62 28.05 -20.07
C GLN A 283 -22.27 27.19 -21.14
N ALA A 284 -21.85 25.90 -21.28
CA ALA A 284 -22.42 24.97 -22.24
C ALA A 284 -23.89 24.60 -21.91
N VAL A 285 -24.20 24.37 -20.63
CA VAL A 285 -25.57 24.07 -20.16
C VAL A 285 -26.50 25.25 -20.40
N VAL A 286 -26.07 26.46 -20.11
CA VAL A 286 -26.89 27.69 -20.31
C VAL A 286 -27.17 27.92 -21.81
N THR A 287 -26.25 27.55 -22.68
CA THR A 287 -26.44 27.72 -24.15
C THR A 287 -27.43 26.69 -24.72
N GLU A 288 -27.51 25.49 -24.15
CA GLU A 288 -28.50 24.48 -24.55
C GLU A 288 -29.94 24.83 -24.04
N GLU A 289 -30.06 25.40 -22.86
CA GLU A 289 -31.37 25.84 -22.34
C GLU A 289 -31.98 27.02 -23.12
N VAL A 290 -31.15 27.99 -23.55
CA VAL A 290 -31.59 29.16 -24.34
C VAL A 290 -31.90 28.77 -25.82
N GLY A 291 -31.27 27.70 -26.35
CA GLY A 291 -31.52 27.20 -27.70
C GLY A 291 -32.79 26.37 -27.88
N SER A 292 -33.45 25.96 -26.78
CA SER A 292 -34.69 25.20 -26.79
C SER A 292 -35.96 26.00 -26.68
N GLU A 293 -35.90 27.33 -26.55
CA GLU A 293 -37.04 28.24 -26.48
C GLU A 293 -37.20 29.11 -27.75
N VAL A 294 -37.17 28.55 -28.94
CA VAL A 294 -37.65 29.28 -30.14
C VAL A 294 -38.71 28.44 -30.81
N PRO A 295 -39.95 28.98 -30.95
CA PRO A 295 -41.12 28.25 -31.44
C PRO A 295 -41.08 27.93 -32.91
#